data_a35d8d1e7d666c44f84ba6a38197ea16
#
_entry.id   a35d8d1e7d666c44f84ba6a38197ea16
#
_cell.length_a   1.000
_cell.length_b   1.000
_cell.length_c   1.000
_cell.angle_alpha   90.00
_cell.angle_beta   90.00
_cell.angle_gamma   90.00
#
_symmetry.space_group_name_H-M   'P 1'
#
loop_
_entity.id
_entity.type
_entity.pdbx_description
1 polymer ?
#
loop_
_entity_poly.entity_id
_entity_poly.type
_entity_poly.pdbx_seq_one_letter_code
_entity_poly.pdbx_strand_id
1 'polypeptide(L)'
;MNYSHEGRKAGFTTNADEKLREENATNENKKGIANHVKAGEHFALASRHHYEAAKFHEEGHHMEANQSALQAIGHANMALKFQFQDTIHHLPDTGIIK
;
A
#
# COMPACT_ATOMS: atom_id res chain seq x y z
N MET A 1 -0.83 -21.09 7.63
CA MET A 1 -0.18 -20.74 7.61
C MET A 1 0.42 -20.51 7.47
N ASN A 2 0.32 -20.32 7.67
CA ASN A 2 1.05 -19.78 7.75
C ASN A 2 1.49 -19.37 6.99
N TYR A 3 1.23 -19.11 7.14
CA TYR A 3 1.86 -18.44 6.69
C TYR A 3 2.15 -17.78 6.52
N SER A 4 1.96 -17.72 6.98
CA SER A 4 2.60 -16.98 7.25
C SER A 4 3.08 -16.50 7.27
N HIS A 5 2.85 -16.62 7.70
CA HIS A 5 3.64 -16.18 8.10
C HIS A 5 4.27 -15.98 8.23
N GLU A 6 4.36 -16.25 8.67
CA GLU A 6 5.09 -16.08 9.11
C GLU A 6 5.87 -15.98 8.81
N GLY A 7 5.75 -16.02 8.80
CA GLY A 7 6.73 -15.86 8.76
C GLY A 7 7.26 -15.49 8.29
N ARG A 8 7.28 -15.59 8.43
CA ARG A 8 7.72 -15.18 8.22
C ARG A 8 8.17 -14.66 8.01
N LYS A 9 7.97 -14.85 8.56
CA LYS A 9 8.61 -14.20 8.68
C LYS A 9 9.28 -14.08 7.98
N ALA A 10 8.54 -14.41 7.28
CA ALA A 10 9.49 -14.19 6.63
C ALA A 10 10.53 -13.54 6.67
N GLY A 11 11.08 -13.51 5.90
CA GLY A 11 12.26 -12.89 5.95
C GLY A 11 12.54 -12.36 7.28
N PHE A 12 13.05 -13.13 7.96
CA PHE A 12 13.32 -12.86 9.31
C PHE A 12 14.63 -12.11 9.41
N THR A 13 14.59 -10.90 9.89
CA THR A 13 15.80 -10.09 10.00
C THR A 13 16.19 -9.90 11.44
N THR A 14 17.49 -9.82 11.68
CA THR A 14 17.99 -9.47 13.00
C THR A 14 18.00 -7.96 13.16
N ASN A 15 18.16 -7.49 14.40
CA ASN A 15 18.29 -6.07 14.65
C ASN A 15 19.49 -5.47 13.92
N ALA A 16 20.57 -6.24 13.83
CA ALA A 16 21.77 -5.76 13.13
C ALA A 16 21.49 -5.57 11.65
N ASP A 17 20.74 -6.51 11.05
CA ASP A 17 20.41 -6.40 9.64
C ASP A 17 19.52 -5.21 9.38
N GLU A 18 18.56 -4.95 10.24
CA GLU A 18 17.69 -3.79 10.08
C GLU A 18 18.46 -2.50 10.18
N LYS A 19 19.38 -2.42 11.14
CA LYS A 19 20.17 -1.22 11.32
C LYS A 19 21.06 -0.97 10.11
N LEU A 20 21.66 -2.02 9.57
CA LEU A 20 22.52 -1.88 8.41
C LEU A 20 21.72 -1.36 7.22
N ARG A 21 20.49 -1.86 7.03
CA ARG A 21 19.66 -1.37 5.94
C ARG A 21 19.32 0.10 6.12
N GLU A 22 19.02 0.52 7.34
CA GLU A 22 18.74 1.93 7.59
C GLU A 22 19.94 2.81 7.28
N GLU A 23 21.11 2.38 7.68
CA GLU A 23 22.33 3.16 7.45
C GLU A 23 22.62 3.28 5.96
N ASN A 24 22.27 2.28 5.18
CA ASN A 24 22.55 2.26 3.75
C ASN A 24 21.46 2.88 2.91
N ALA A 25 20.34 3.31 3.54
CA ALA A 25 19.23 3.85 2.79
C ALA A 25 19.60 5.21 2.21
N THR A 26 19.48 5.34 0.91
CA THR A 26 19.64 6.62 0.24
C THR A 26 18.37 7.43 0.36
N ASN A 27 18.42 8.71 -0.04
CA ASN A 27 17.23 9.53 -0.06
C ASN A 27 16.16 8.93 -0.95
N GLU A 28 16.55 8.36 -2.08
CA GLU A 28 15.59 7.73 -2.97
C GLU A 28 14.96 6.50 -2.35
N ASN A 29 15.77 5.69 -1.65
CA ASN A 29 15.23 4.55 -0.96
C ASN A 29 14.23 4.98 0.11
N LYS A 30 14.53 6.05 0.82
CA LYS A 30 13.62 6.56 1.83
C LYS A 30 12.31 7.03 1.22
N LYS A 31 12.38 7.67 0.06
CA LYS A 31 11.16 8.08 -0.64
C LYS A 31 10.35 6.87 -1.09
N GLY A 32 11.03 5.84 -1.58
CA GLY A 32 10.36 4.62 -1.97
C GLY A 32 9.65 3.95 -0.81
N ILE A 33 10.33 3.88 0.32
CA ILE A 33 9.74 3.33 1.53
C ILE A 33 8.48 4.12 1.91
N ALA A 34 8.60 5.46 1.91
CA ALA A 34 7.47 6.31 2.28
C ALA A 34 6.31 6.13 1.31
N ASN A 35 6.60 6.06 0.01
CA ASN A 35 5.55 5.87 -0.98
C ASN A 35 4.82 4.56 -0.78
N HIS A 36 5.56 3.49 -0.52
CA HIS A 36 4.92 2.20 -0.31
C HIS A 36 4.12 2.15 0.99
N VAL A 37 4.61 2.79 2.05
CA VAL A 37 3.86 2.86 3.29
C VAL A 37 2.55 3.60 3.07
N LYS A 38 2.60 4.74 2.38
CA LYS A 38 1.39 5.51 2.12
C LYS A 38 0.43 4.74 1.23
N ALA A 39 0.96 4.05 0.22
CA ALA A 39 0.11 3.23 -0.64
C ALA A 39 -0.59 2.16 0.18
N GLY A 40 0.16 1.49 1.06
CA GLY A 40 -0.44 0.46 1.91
C GLY A 40 -1.52 1.00 2.81
N GLU A 41 -1.28 2.18 3.40
CA GLU A 41 -2.27 2.80 4.27
C GLU A 41 -3.55 3.12 3.51
N HIS A 42 -3.43 3.66 2.31
CA HIS A 42 -4.62 4.00 1.54
C HIS A 42 -5.34 2.76 1.02
N PHE A 43 -4.60 1.72 0.64
CA PHE A 43 -5.25 0.46 0.26
C PHE A 43 -6.02 -0.14 1.44
N ALA A 44 -5.47 -0.04 2.65
CA ALA A 44 -6.16 -0.53 3.83
C ALA A 44 -7.46 0.24 4.08
N LEU A 45 -7.40 1.55 3.90
CA LEU A 45 -8.61 2.37 4.04
C LEU A 45 -9.62 2.03 2.95
N ALA A 46 -9.16 1.82 1.73
CA ALA A 46 -10.05 1.43 0.65
C ALA A 46 -10.76 0.11 0.98
N SER A 47 -9.99 -0.83 1.48
CA SER A 47 -10.56 -2.12 1.88
C SER A 47 -11.65 -1.95 2.93
N ARG A 48 -11.37 -1.14 3.95
CA ARG A 48 -12.34 -0.90 5.02
C ARG A 48 -13.64 -0.30 4.46
N HIS A 49 -13.51 0.69 3.60
CA HIS A 49 -14.70 1.35 3.06
C HIS A 49 -15.49 0.42 2.14
N HIS A 50 -14.82 -0.49 1.45
CA HIS A 50 -15.55 -1.48 0.67
C HIS A 50 -16.35 -2.42 1.56
N TYR A 51 -15.78 -2.85 2.68
CA TYR A 51 -16.52 -3.68 3.62
C TYR A 51 -17.71 -2.91 4.21
N GLU A 52 -17.54 -1.63 4.49
CA GLU A 52 -18.66 -0.79 4.94
C GLU A 52 -19.75 -0.73 3.88
N ALA A 53 -19.37 -0.57 2.64
CA ALA A 53 -20.36 -0.51 1.57
C ALA A 53 -21.15 -1.80 1.49
N ALA A 54 -20.46 -2.93 1.60
CA ALA A 54 -21.15 -4.23 1.58
C ALA A 54 -22.16 -4.33 2.72
N LYS A 55 -21.74 -3.89 3.90
CA LYS A 55 -22.63 -3.95 5.05
C LYS A 55 -23.84 -3.04 4.88
N PHE A 56 -23.62 -1.82 4.38
CA PHE A 56 -24.73 -0.91 4.13
C PHE A 56 -25.71 -1.51 3.12
N HIS A 57 -25.20 -2.17 2.07
CA HIS A 57 -26.08 -2.82 1.11
C HIS A 57 -26.90 -3.94 1.76
N GLU A 58 -26.28 -4.72 2.63
CA GLU A 58 -27.00 -5.77 3.34
C GLU A 58 -28.14 -5.20 4.15
N GLU A 59 -27.94 -4.01 4.70
CA GLU A 59 -28.95 -3.36 5.53
C GLU A 59 -29.97 -2.55 4.72
N GLY A 60 -29.81 -2.49 3.42
CA GLY A 60 -30.71 -1.72 2.58
C GLY A 60 -30.38 -0.24 2.50
N HIS A 61 -29.23 0.17 3.06
CA HIS A 61 -28.81 1.56 3.05
C HIS A 61 -27.94 1.83 1.83
N HIS A 62 -28.59 1.87 0.66
CA HIS A 62 -27.83 1.89 -0.59
C HIS A 62 -27.12 3.21 -0.84
N MET A 63 -27.68 4.32 -0.34
CA MET A 63 -27.04 5.61 -0.51
C MET A 63 -25.73 5.66 0.30
N GLU A 64 -25.79 5.21 1.54
CA GLU A 64 -24.61 5.16 2.38
C GLU A 64 -23.58 4.19 1.82
N ALA A 65 -24.04 3.08 1.26
CA ALA A 65 -23.14 2.15 0.61
C ALA A 65 -22.39 2.81 -0.53
N ASN A 66 -23.11 3.60 -1.33
CA ASN A 66 -22.47 4.30 -2.44
C ASN A 66 -21.44 5.30 -1.95
N GLN A 67 -21.75 6.01 -0.86
CA GLN A 67 -20.79 6.96 -0.30
C GLN A 67 -19.52 6.24 0.18
N SER A 68 -19.68 5.11 0.86
CA SER A 68 -18.51 4.35 1.29
C SER A 68 -17.72 3.84 0.09
N ALA A 69 -18.41 3.40 -0.96
CA ALA A 69 -17.71 2.94 -2.16
C ALA A 69 -16.92 4.05 -2.80
N LEU A 70 -17.46 5.27 -2.83
CA LEU A 70 -16.71 6.41 -3.38
C LEU A 70 -15.49 6.73 -2.54
N GLN A 71 -15.59 6.62 -1.22
CA GLN A 71 -14.43 6.80 -0.36
C GLN A 71 -13.37 5.72 -0.62
N ALA A 72 -13.81 4.49 -0.83
CA ALA A 72 -12.89 3.41 -1.15
C ALA A 72 -12.15 3.70 -2.45
N ILE A 73 -12.89 4.16 -3.47
CA ILE A 73 -12.28 4.50 -4.75
C ILE A 73 -11.28 5.63 -4.59
N GLY A 74 -11.62 6.65 -3.79
CA GLY A 74 -10.71 7.75 -3.55
C GLY A 74 -9.40 7.30 -2.93
N HIS A 75 -9.48 6.44 -1.91
CA HIS A 75 -8.25 5.94 -1.28
C HIS A 75 -7.48 5.04 -2.22
N ALA A 76 -8.17 4.19 -2.99
CA ALA A 76 -7.47 3.36 -3.97
C ALA A 76 -6.73 4.21 -4.99
N ASN A 77 -7.33 5.30 -5.43
CA ASN A 77 -6.67 6.20 -6.36
C ASN A 77 -5.44 6.85 -5.73
N MET A 78 -5.52 7.22 -4.46
CA MET A 78 -4.36 7.76 -3.77
C MET A 78 -3.25 6.73 -3.66
N ALA A 79 -3.62 5.50 -3.33
CA ALA A 79 -2.64 4.42 -3.23
C ALA A 79 -1.93 4.21 -4.56
N LEU A 80 -2.70 4.18 -5.64
CA LEU A 80 -2.13 4.01 -6.97
C LEU A 80 -1.18 5.15 -7.31
N LYS A 81 -1.53 6.37 -6.91
CA LYS A 81 -0.67 7.51 -7.17
C LYS A 81 0.69 7.36 -6.49
N PHE A 82 0.69 6.99 -5.22
CA PHE A 82 1.94 6.77 -4.51
C PHE A 82 2.73 5.63 -5.11
N GLN A 83 2.05 4.55 -5.45
CA GLN A 83 2.67 3.39 -6.06
C GLN A 83 3.29 3.74 -7.40
N PHE A 84 2.57 4.52 -8.20
CA PHE A 84 3.06 4.93 -9.51
C PHE A 84 4.28 5.84 -9.38
N GLN A 85 4.27 6.77 -8.43
CA GLN A 85 5.41 7.64 -8.22
C GLN A 85 6.66 6.84 -7.89
N ASP A 86 6.51 5.84 -7.04
CA ASP A 86 7.65 5.00 -6.69
C ASP A 86 8.15 4.22 -7.91
N THR A 87 7.22 3.67 -8.68
CA THR A 87 7.57 2.89 -9.84
C THR A 87 8.35 3.73 -10.85
N ILE A 88 7.87 4.94 -11.13
CA ILE A 88 8.56 5.84 -12.05
C ILE A 88 9.98 6.14 -11.56
N HIS A 89 10.11 6.39 -10.27
CA HIS A 89 11.38 6.79 -9.68
C HIS A 89 12.43 5.68 -9.71
N HIS A 90 11.97 4.43 -9.66
CA HIS A 90 12.86 3.28 -9.54
C HIS A 90 12.88 2.39 -10.77
N LEU A 91 12.37 2.87 -11.89
CA LEU A 91 12.46 2.11 -13.13
C LEU A 91 13.90 1.98 -13.57
N PRO A 92 14.30 0.80 -14.05
CA PRO A 92 15.64 0.68 -14.59
C PRO A 92 15.80 1.53 -15.85
N ASP A 93 17.03 1.98 -16.09
CA ASP A 93 17.33 2.80 -17.25
C ASP A 93 17.58 1.90 -18.44
N THR A 94 16.51 1.36 -18.99
CA THR A 94 16.60 0.41 -20.09
C THR A 94 16.21 1.00 -21.44
N GLY A 95 15.71 2.22 -21.44
CA GLY A 95 15.23 2.84 -22.67
C GLY A 95 13.80 2.52 -23.00
N ILE A 96 13.14 1.71 -22.20
CA ILE A 96 11.78 1.31 -22.50
C ILE A 96 10.80 2.47 -22.37
N ILE A 97 11.04 3.34 -21.40
CA ILE A 97 10.12 4.43 -21.07
C ILE A 97 10.44 5.71 -21.84
N LYS A 98 11.57 5.78 -22.45
CA LYS A 98 12.00 7.00 -23.14
C LYS A 98 11.19 7.37 -24.34
#